data_797643db44031980f1a3eeb6bfdcff86
#
_entry.id   797643db44031980f1a3eeb6bfdcff86
#
_cell.length_a   1.000
_cell.length_b   1.000
_cell.length_c   1.000
_cell.angle_alpha   90.00
_cell.angle_beta   90.00
_cell.angle_gamma   90.00
#
_symmetry.space_group_name_H-M   'P 1'
#
loop_
_entity.id
_entity.type
_entity.pdbx_description
1 polymer ?
#
loop_
_entity_poly.entity_id
_entity_poly.type
_entity_poly.pdbx_seq_one_letter_code
_entity_poly.pdbx_strand_id
1 'polypeptide(L)'
;MFTIDRAALSFADARELETKCVDQAVSEGDPDRYMLDVAGEVAAAVVRHADLPVSWNGEDSEPGVDAEERGDAEGADRIASRVTAFVGGGDNGGDALYACAILARGGIGATAYLLKKRCHRRALAAAQEAGVRIIDLGSQSLRSIENTPAWSEVFLAHAWIDGIVGTGSHGPLTGALAESVELLNRLSAIKPRPVIAIDVPSGLTDDDGAITGPILRATHTLAVGTYKRAQVLPPAVEFTGDISLVTMDWDSSGTGRAQGDDGVIGADDLYVVDNAFSAREVVPVPAFSDDKYARGVVGL
;
A
#
# COMPACT_ATOMS: atom_id res chain seq x y z
N MET A 1 -31.75 -2.60 -5.24
CA MET A 1 -30.87 -3.77 -5.45
C MET A 1 -29.50 -3.31 -5.03
N PHE A 2 -29.08 -3.63 -3.80
CA PHE A 2 -27.79 -3.19 -3.27
C PHE A 2 -26.68 -3.93 -4.02
N THR A 3 -25.76 -3.19 -4.60
CA THR A 3 -24.52 -3.76 -5.12
C THR A 3 -23.55 -3.79 -3.94
N ILE A 4 -23.42 -4.93 -3.28
CA ILE A 4 -22.37 -5.18 -2.32
C ILE A 4 -21.11 -5.34 -3.16
N ASP A 5 -20.21 -4.34 -3.10
CA ASP A 5 -19.24 -4.19 -4.15
C ASP A 5 -18.15 -5.25 -4.12
N ARG A 6 -17.67 -5.72 -2.95
CA ARG A 6 -16.63 -6.78 -2.93
C ARG A 6 -16.53 -7.49 -1.56
N ALA A 7 -16.30 -8.80 -1.61
CA ALA A 7 -16.00 -9.57 -0.41
C ALA A 7 -14.57 -9.30 0.09
N ALA A 8 -14.39 -9.27 1.41
CA ALA A 8 -13.08 -9.29 2.03
C ALA A 8 -12.69 -10.74 2.32
N LEU A 9 -11.56 -11.18 1.78
CA LEU A 9 -11.10 -12.56 1.83
C LEU A 9 -10.14 -12.81 3.00
N SER A 10 -10.00 -14.09 3.38
CA SER A 10 -8.90 -14.50 4.23
C SER A 10 -7.55 -14.31 3.51
N PHE A 11 -6.46 -14.24 4.26
CA PHE A 11 -5.12 -14.20 3.66
C PHE A 11 -4.83 -15.44 2.82
N ALA A 12 -5.37 -16.60 3.19
CA ALA A 12 -5.19 -17.83 2.44
C ALA A 12 -5.88 -17.78 1.08
N ASP A 13 -7.15 -17.37 1.05
CA ASP A 13 -7.94 -17.27 -0.17
C ASP A 13 -7.40 -16.18 -1.11
N ALA A 14 -7.02 -15.03 -0.55
CA ALA A 14 -6.39 -13.95 -1.32
C ALA A 14 -5.11 -14.43 -2.02
N ARG A 15 -4.22 -15.14 -1.30
CA ARG A 15 -2.99 -15.70 -1.88
C ARG A 15 -3.25 -16.77 -2.94
N GLU A 16 -4.27 -17.59 -2.76
CA GLU A 16 -4.63 -18.58 -3.79
C GLU A 16 -5.01 -17.88 -5.11
N LEU A 17 -5.78 -16.80 -5.02
CA LEU A 17 -6.15 -16.01 -6.19
C LEU A 17 -4.92 -15.32 -6.81
N GLU A 18 -4.09 -14.64 -6.01
CA GLU A 18 -2.86 -14.00 -6.46
C GLU A 18 -1.93 -14.99 -7.16
N THR A 19 -1.76 -16.19 -6.60
CA THR A 19 -0.93 -17.26 -7.20
C THR A 19 -1.42 -17.63 -8.60
N LYS A 20 -2.72 -17.78 -8.80
CA LYS A 20 -3.29 -18.10 -10.12
C LYS A 20 -2.95 -17.04 -11.17
N CYS A 21 -3.01 -15.76 -10.79
CA CYS A 21 -2.65 -14.66 -11.69
C CYS A 21 -1.17 -14.64 -12.02
N VAL A 22 -0.32 -14.81 -11.00
CA VAL A 22 1.14 -14.87 -11.21
C VAL A 22 1.50 -16.05 -12.12
N ASP A 23 0.92 -17.24 -11.91
CA ASP A 23 1.16 -18.42 -12.75
C ASP A 23 0.73 -18.17 -14.20
N GLN A 24 -0.40 -17.48 -14.40
CA GLN A 24 -0.85 -17.08 -15.72
C GLN A 24 0.15 -16.12 -16.38
N ALA A 25 0.57 -15.06 -15.70
CA ALA A 25 1.56 -14.10 -16.22
C ALA A 25 2.88 -14.79 -16.57
N VAL A 26 3.34 -15.74 -15.74
CA VAL A 26 4.52 -16.56 -16.02
C VAL A 26 4.33 -17.38 -17.29
N SER A 27 3.15 -17.99 -17.48
CA SER A 27 2.85 -18.79 -18.67
C SER A 27 2.77 -17.95 -19.95
N GLU A 28 2.41 -16.69 -19.84
CA GLU A 28 2.36 -15.71 -20.94
C GLU A 28 3.73 -15.06 -21.22
N GLY A 29 4.75 -15.35 -20.41
CA GLY A 29 6.12 -14.85 -20.57
C GLY A 29 6.37 -13.47 -19.97
N ASP A 30 5.43 -12.94 -19.19
CA ASP A 30 5.56 -11.65 -18.50
C ASP A 30 5.35 -11.81 -16.98
N PRO A 31 6.32 -12.43 -16.29
CA PRO A 31 6.17 -12.78 -14.88
C PRO A 31 6.12 -11.59 -13.92
N ASP A 32 6.47 -10.40 -14.36
CA ASP A 32 6.45 -9.19 -13.51
C ASP A 32 5.27 -8.25 -13.83
N ARG A 33 4.38 -8.61 -14.76
CA ARG A 33 3.26 -7.77 -15.22
C ARG A 33 2.47 -7.20 -14.03
N TYR A 34 1.94 -8.08 -13.20
CA TYR A 34 1.12 -7.64 -12.07
C TYR A 34 1.90 -6.83 -11.03
N MET A 35 3.16 -7.17 -10.81
CA MET A 35 4.03 -6.41 -9.92
C MET A 35 4.28 -4.98 -10.44
N LEU A 36 4.40 -4.82 -11.76
CA LEU A 36 4.54 -3.51 -12.39
C LEU A 36 3.25 -2.70 -12.31
N ASP A 37 2.08 -3.34 -12.47
CA ASP A 37 0.78 -2.68 -12.31
C ASP A 37 0.59 -2.18 -10.88
N VAL A 38 0.86 -3.03 -9.87
CA VAL A 38 0.83 -2.65 -8.45
C VAL A 38 1.81 -1.51 -8.16
N ALA A 39 3.03 -1.61 -8.66
CA ALA A 39 4.05 -0.58 -8.47
C ALA A 39 3.64 0.78 -9.08
N GLY A 40 2.95 0.77 -10.22
CA GLY A 40 2.37 1.96 -10.83
C GLY A 40 1.35 2.65 -9.90
N GLU A 41 0.43 1.88 -9.34
CA GLU A 41 -0.57 2.39 -8.38
C GLU A 41 0.07 2.88 -7.07
N VAL A 42 1.10 2.19 -6.58
CA VAL A 42 1.88 2.64 -5.41
C VAL A 42 2.54 3.98 -5.69
N ALA A 43 3.20 4.12 -6.83
CA ALA A 43 3.85 5.38 -7.23
C ALA A 43 2.82 6.52 -7.35
N ALA A 44 1.67 6.26 -7.98
CA ALA A 44 0.57 7.23 -8.10
C ALA A 44 0.00 7.63 -6.72
N ALA A 45 -0.19 6.68 -5.81
CA ALA A 45 -0.64 6.95 -4.45
C ALA A 45 0.37 7.81 -3.68
N VAL A 46 1.66 7.51 -3.78
CA VAL A 46 2.73 8.32 -3.17
C VAL A 46 2.66 9.76 -3.63
N VAL A 47 2.59 9.98 -4.94
CA VAL A 47 2.50 11.33 -5.54
C VAL A 47 1.28 12.08 -5.04
N ARG A 48 0.13 11.43 -5.06
CA ARG A 48 -1.17 12.01 -4.64
C ARG A 48 -1.18 12.39 -3.17
N HIS A 49 -0.76 11.48 -2.29
CA HIS A 49 -0.87 11.69 -0.85
C HIS A 49 0.24 12.55 -0.26
N ALA A 50 1.40 12.61 -0.88
CA ALA A 50 2.50 13.48 -0.46
C ALA A 50 2.51 14.84 -1.16
N ASP A 51 1.53 15.11 -2.02
CA ASP A 51 1.43 16.35 -2.81
C ASP A 51 2.74 16.69 -3.54
N LEU A 52 3.31 15.66 -4.18
CA LEU A 52 4.59 15.82 -4.85
C LEU A 52 4.42 16.38 -6.26
N PRO A 53 5.23 17.38 -6.65
CA PRO A 53 5.21 17.88 -8.00
C PRO A 53 5.78 16.83 -8.96
N VAL A 54 4.99 16.37 -9.91
CA VAL A 54 5.42 15.45 -10.97
C VAL A 54 5.62 16.22 -12.25
N SER A 55 6.80 16.17 -12.81
CA SER A 55 7.04 16.49 -14.21
C SER A 55 6.96 15.17 -15.00
N TRP A 56 5.76 14.76 -15.39
CA TRP A 56 5.59 13.59 -16.26
C TRP A 56 5.95 14.00 -17.69
N ASN A 57 7.14 13.65 -18.13
CA ASN A 57 7.54 13.78 -19.54
C ASN A 57 7.06 12.56 -20.35
N GLY A 58 5.76 12.29 -20.30
CA GLY A 58 5.13 11.32 -21.18
C GLY A 58 4.84 11.97 -22.54
N GLU A 59 5.08 11.26 -23.63
CA GLU A 59 4.97 11.71 -25.02
C GLU A 59 3.54 12.07 -25.51
N ASP A 60 2.56 12.25 -24.61
CA ASP A 60 1.17 12.59 -24.95
C ASP A 60 0.74 13.98 -24.47
N SER A 61 1.66 14.94 -24.35
CA SER A 61 1.30 16.34 -24.13
C SER A 61 1.12 17.02 -25.47
N GLU A 62 -0.12 17.36 -25.84
CA GLU A 62 -0.40 18.25 -26.97
C GLU A 62 0.41 19.56 -26.82
N PRO A 63 1.04 20.06 -27.89
CA PRO A 63 1.80 21.30 -27.86
C PRO A 63 0.82 22.48 -27.89
N GLY A 64 0.56 23.09 -26.75
CA GLY A 64 -0.30 24.24 -26.75
C GLY A 64 -0.68 24.85 -25.41
N VAL A 65 0.29 25.26 -24.59
CA VAL A 65 0.15 26.45 -23.73
C VAL A 65 1.56 27.01 -23.50
N ASP A 66 1.75 28.25 -23.93
CA ASP A 66 3.02 28.97 -23.97
C ASP A 66 3.74 28.98 -22.61
N ALA A 67 5.01 28.58 -22.64
CA ALA A 67 5.93 28.52 -21.49
C ALA A 67 6.45 29.92 -21.05
N GLU A 68 5.86 31.01 -21.57
CA GLU A 68 6.37 32.38 -21.36
C GLU A 68 5.74 33.14 -20.18
N GLU A 69 4.75 32.59 -19.46
CA GLU A 69 4.13 33.30 -18.31
C GLU A 69 4.42 32.74 -16.93
N ARG A 70 5.38 31.84 -16.75
CA ARG A 70 5.86 31.49 -15.40
C ARG A 70 7.13 32.28 -15.13
N GLY A 71 6.91 33.46 -14.58
CA GLY A 71 7.96 34.38 -14.18
C GLY A 71 9.06 33.66 -13.38
N ASP A 72 10.28 33.98 -13.76
CA ASP A 72 11.54 33.57 -13.16
C ASP A 72 11.57 33.78 -11.64
N ALA A 73 11.12 32.80 -10.86
CA ALA A 73 11.48 32.68 -9.46
C ALA A 73 12.84 31.98 -9.42
N GLU A 74 13.89 32.70 -9.80
CA GLU A 74 15.28 32.35 -9.54
C GLU A 74 15.47 32.14 -8.04
N GLY A 75 15.94 30.93 -7.65
CA GLY A 75 16.70 30.74 -6.40
C GLY A 75 15.93 30.28 -5.16
N ALA A 76 14.68 29.80 -5.23
CA ALA A 76 14.16 28.99 -4.14
C ALA A 76 14.81 27.59 -4.24
N ASP A 77 15.58 27.22 -3.22
CA ASP A 77 16.12 25.88 -3.00
C ASP A 77 14.95 24.88 -2.99
N ARG A 78 14.57 24.38 -4.20
CA ARG A 78 13.46 23.40 -4.35
C ARG A 78 13.96 22.15 -3.64
N ILE A 79 13.53 21.98 -2.40
CA ILE A 79 13.77 20.74 -1.65
C ILE A 79 13.33 19.61 -2.57
N ALA A 80 14.29 18.87 -3.11
CA ALA A 80 14.00 17.78 -4.03
C ALA A 80 13.05 16.81 -3.33
N SER A 81 11.91 16.50 -3.99
CA SER A 81 10.95 15.53 -3.48
C SER A 81 11.63 14.20 -3.20
N ARG A 82 11.44 13.65 -2.02
CA ARG A 82 12.12 12.43 -1.55
C ARG A 82 11.13 11.43 -1.02
N VAL A 83 11.29 10.19 -1.44
CA VAL A 83 10.48 9.06 -0.97
C VAL A 83 11.40 7.98 -0.43
N THR A 84 10.99 7.33 0.64
CA THR A 84 11.75 6.22 1.24
C THR A 84 10.88 4.97 1.27
N ALA A 85 11.41 3.87 0.75
CA ALA A 85 10.78 2.55 0.81
C ALA A 85 11.50 1.64 1.81
N PHE A 86 10.72 0.87 2.57
CA PHE A 86 11.19 -0.20 3.43
C PHE A 86 10.87 -1.53 2.76
N VAL A 87 11.91 -2.27 2.40
CA VAL A 87 11.83 -3.37 1.45
C VAL A 87 12.12 -4.70 2.14
N GLY A 88 11.17 -5.60 2.06
CA GLY A 88 11.29 -6.98 2.53
C GLY A 88 11.81 -7.94 1.47
N GLY A 89 11.70 -9.23 1.77
CA GLY A 89 12.24 -10.30 0.92
C GLY A 89 11.27 -10.90 -0.09
N GLY A 90 9.98 -10.56 -0.01
CA GLY A 90 8.89 -11.10 -0.85
C GLY A 90 8.44 -10.16 -1.95
N ASP A 91 7.25 -10.43 -2.48
CA ASP A 91 6.66 -9.72 -3.61
C ASP A 91 6.35 -8.26 -3.26
N ASN A 92 5.82 -7.95 -2.06
CA ASN A 92 5.64 -6.57 -1.60
C ASN A 92 6.93 -5.75 -1.66
N GLY A 93 8.08 -6.39 -1.36
CA GLY A 93 9.39 -5.75 -1.50
C GLY A 93 9.74 -5.49 -2.96
N GLY A 94 9.34 -6.38 -3.86
CA GLY A 94 9.46 -6.21 -5.31
C GLY A 94 8.63 -5.04 -5.82
N ASP A 95 7.35 -4.97 -5.42
CA ASP A 95 6.44 -3.88 -5.74
C ASP A 95 7.01 -2.53 -5.28
N ALA A 96 7.53 -2.47 -4.05
CA ALA A 96 8.14 -1.25 -3.50
C ALA A 96 9.37 -0.81 -4.29
N LEU A 97 10.22 -1.76 -4.73
CA LEU A 97 11.40 -1.46 -5.54
C LEU A 97 11.02 -0.96 -6.94
N TYR A 98 10.04 -1.57 -7.61
CA TYR A 98 9.54 -1.09 -8.88
C TYR A 98 8.85 0.27 -8.75
N ALA A 99 8.08 0.50 -7.68
CA ALA A 99 7.48 1.82 -7.40
C ALA A 99 8.56 2.89 -7.23
N CYS A 100 9.63 2.60 -6.48
CA CYS A 100 10.79 3.48 -6.39
C CYS A 100 11.44 3.77 -7.74
N ALA A 101 11.55 2.77 -8.61
CA ALA A 101 12.09 2.94 -9.96
C ALA A 101 11.20 3.87 -10.81
N ILE A 102 9.88 3.71 -10.75
CA ILE A 102 8.92 4.57 -11.43
C ILE A 102 9.04 6.02 -10.93
N LEU A 103 9.05 6.22 -9.61
CA LEU A 103 9.21 7.54 -8.98
C LEU A 103 10.53 8.21 -9.37
N ALA A 104 11.63 7.46 -9.37
CA ALA A 104 12.95 7.97 -9.73
C ALA A 104 13.01 8.40 -11.21
N ARG A 105 12.41 7.62 -12.13
CA ARG A 105 12.27 8.00 -13.55
C ARG A 105 11.40 9.24 -13.73
N GLY A 106 10.42 9.46 -12.83
CA GLY A 106 9.60 10.67 -12.76
C GLY A 106 10.29 11.88 -12.10
N GLY A 107 11.59 11.78 -11.76
CA GLY A 107 12.35 12.88 -11.18
C GLY A 107 12.22 13.03 -9.65
N ILE A 108 11.58 12.07 -8.97
CA ILE A 108 11.45 12.05 -7.50
C ILE A 108 12.61 11.25 -6.91
N GLY A 109 13.37 11.85 -6.00
CA GLY A 109 14.46 11.16 -5.30
C GLY A 109 13.92 9.97 -4.49
N ALA A 110 14.39 8.75 -4.76
CA ALA A 110 13.93 7.55 -4.07
C ALA A 110 15.09 6.84 -3.36
N THR A 111 14.84 6.40 -2.12
CA THR A 111 15.77 5.60 -1.33
C THR A 111 15.07 4.33 -0.86
N ALA A 112 15.66 3.17 -1.09
CA ALA A 112 15.14 1.88 -0.66
C ALA A 112 16.06 1.23 0.39
N TYR A 113 15.48 0.92 1.56
CA TYR A 113 16.17 0.19 2.64
C TYR A 113 15.81 -1.29 2.55
N LEU A 114 16.79 -2.12 2.22
CA LEU A 114 16.61 -3.57 2.21
C LEU A 114 16.74 -4.12 3.63
N LEU A 115 15.63 -4.57 4.21
CA LEU A 115 15.53 -5.08 5.58
C LEU A 115 15.72 -6.60 5.66
N LYS A 116 15.96 -7.26 4.53
CA LYS A 116 16.22 -8.69 4.40
C LYS A 116 17.39 -8.93 3.45
N LYS A 117 18.15 -9.99 3.70
CA LYS A 117 19.27 -10.42 2.82
C LYS A 117 18.83 -10.82 1.41
N ARG A 118 17.60 -11.26 1.26
CA ARG A 118 17.00 -11.58 -0.04
C ARG A 118 15.99 -10.50 -0.38
N CYS A 119 15.96 -10.10 -1.63
CA CYS A 119 14.95 -9.23 -2.22
C CYS A 119 14.65 -9.69 -3.64
N HIS A 120 13.61 -9.15 -4.25
CA HIS A 120 13.24 -9.45 -5.62
C HIS A 120 14.30 -8.95 -6.59
N ARG A 121 14.99 -9.88 -7.28
CA ARG A 121 16.22 -9.57 -8.04
C ARG A 121 16.00 -8.62 -9.21
N ARG A 122 14.92 -8.85 -10.01
CA ARG A 122 14.62 -8.01 -11.17
C ARG A 122 14.19 -6.61 -10.74
N ALA A 123 13.36 -6.50 -9.71
CA ALA A 123 12.93 -5.22 -9.16
C ALA A 123 14.11 -4.43 -8.58
N LEU A 124 15.05 -5.10 -7.90
CA LEU A 124 16.29 -4.46 -7.43
C LEU A 124 17.13 -3.91 -8.58
N ALA A 125 17.31 -4.70 -9.62
CA ALA A 125 18.06 -4.26 -10.80
C ALA A 125 17.39 -3.03 -11.47
N ALA A 126 16.06 -3.06 -11.64
CA ALA A 126 15.31 -1.95 -12.20
C ALA A 126 15.39 -0.68 -11.33
N ALA A 127 15.37 -0.83 -10.00
CA ALA A 127 15.53 0.28 -9.05
C ALA A 127 16.95 0.90 -9.17
N GLN A 128 17.98 0.06 -9.21
CA GLN A 128 19.37 0.50 -9.38
C GLN A 128 19.57 1.23 -10.72
N GLU A 129 19.03 0.69 -11.80
CA GLU A 129 19.08 1.27 -13.14
C GLU A 129 18.39 2.63 -13.24
N ALA A 130 17.28 2.79 -12.50
CA ALA A 130 16.56 4.05 -12.38
C ALA A 130 17.24 5.08 -11.45
N GLY A 131 18.35 4.75 -10.81
CA GLY A 131 19.09 5.65 -9.91
C GLY A 131 18.53 5.70 -8.49
N VAL A 132 17.71 4.72 -8.07
CA VAL A 132 17.26 4.61 -6.68
C VAL A 132 18.45 4.34 -5.76
N ARG A 133 18.55 5.10 -4.67
CA ARG A 133 19.58 4.88 -3.67
C ARG A 133 19.26 3.63 -2.85
N ILE A 134 20.09 2.61 -2.96
CA ILE A 134 19.89 1.35 -2.22
C ILE A 134 20.75 1.35 -0.96
N ILE A 135 20.13 1.06 0.19
CA ILE A 135 20.80 0.91 1.49
C ILE A 135 20.47 -0.50 1.99
N ASP A 136 21.45 -1.38 1.94
CA ASP A 136 21.31 -2.77 2.39
C ASP A 136 21.64 -2.88 3.88
N LEU A 137 20.62 -3.17 4.68
CA LEU A 137 20.75 -3.44 6.11
C LEU A 137 20.87 -4.94 6.42
N GLY A 138 20.72 -5.78 5.40
CA GLY A 138 20.78 -7.23 5.55
C GLY A 138 19.68 -7.76 6.45
N SER A 139 19.98 -7.97 7.73
CA SER A 139 19.00 -8.36 8.75
C SER A 139 19.12 -7.48 10.00
N GLN A 140 19.71 -6.31 9.86
CA GLN A 140 19.81 -5.33 10.95
C GLN A 140 18.54 -4.46 10.98
N SER A 141 18.22 -3.93 12.17
CA SER A 141 17.15 -2.96 12.29
C SER A 141 17.57 -1.58 11.81
N LEU A 142 16.60 -0.73 11.49
CA LEU A 142 16.84 0.69 11.14
C LEU A 142 17.59 1.46 12.24
N ARG A 143 17.57 0.98 13.48
CA ARG A 143 18.38 1.56 14.56
C ARG A 143 19.88 1.52 14.29
N SER A 144 20.34 0.55 13.53
CA SER A 144 21.78 0.38 13.23
C SER A 144 22.36 1.55 12.43
N ILE A 145 21.51 2.34 11.78
CA ILE A 145 21.92 3.51 10.99
C ILE A 145 21.55 4.84 11.64
N GLU A 146 20.97 4.84 12.85
CA GLU A 146 20.72 6.08 13.59
C GLU A 146 22.03 6.90 13.69
N ASN A 147 21.92 8.21 13.50
CA ASN A 147 23.04 9.15 13.47
C ASN A 147 24.05 8.97 12.30
N THR A 148 23.70 8.23 11.27
CA THR A 148 24.48 8.17 10.02
C THR A 148 23.84 9.06 8.93
N PRO A 149 24.56 9.41 7.86
CA PRO A 149 23.96 10.11 6.72
C PRO A 149 22.81 9.34 6.07
N ALA A 150 22.80 8.00 6.17
CA ALA A 150 21.71 7.18 5.69
C ALA A 150 20.40 7.44 6.46
N TRP A 151 20.48 7.74 7.75
CA TRP A 151 19.33 8.06 8.59
C TRP A 151 18.54 9.29 8.12
N SER A 152 19.23 10.28 7.55
CA SER A 152 18.59 11.51 7.09
C SER A 152 17.53 11.25 6.02
N GLU A 153 17.72 10.24 5.17
CA GLU A 153 16.74 9.88 4.13
C GLU A 153 15.43 9.34 4.72
N VAL A 154 15.49 8.63 5.85
CA VAL A 154 14.28 8.17 6.56
C VAL A 154 13.53 9.38 7.12
N PHE A 155 14.25 10.31 7.77
CA PHE A 155 13.64 11.42 8.49
C PHE A 155 13.14 12.54 7.56
N LEU A 156 13.85 12.80 6.46
CA LEU A 156 13.55 13.87 5.51
C LEU A 156 12.58 13.47 4.41
N ALA A 157 12.25 12.18 4.28
CA ALA A 157 11.30 11.72 3.28
C ALA A 157 9.94 12.41 3.41
N HIS A 158 9.34 12.74 2.28
CA HIS A 158 7.99 13.29 2.18
C HIS A 158 6.92 12.21 2.31
N ALA A 159 7.23 10.98 1.88
CA ALA A 159 6.40 9.80 2.07
C ALA A 159 7.23 8.55 2.31
N TRP A 160 6.61 7.56 2.93
CA TRP A 160 7.16 6.22 3.07
C TRP A 160 6.34 5.20 2.32
N ILE A 161 7.02 4.18 1.77
CA ILE A 161 6.41 2.99 1.18
C ILE A 161 6.70 1.81 2.09
N ASP A 162 5.67 1.15 2.55
CA ASP A 162 5.74 -0.08 3.34
C ASP A 162 5.62 -1.29 2.41
N GLY A 163 6.75 -1.87 2.06
CA GLY A 163 6.89 -3.12 1.32
C GLY A 163 7.67 -4.18 2.12
N ILE A 164 7.57 -4.15 3.48
CA ILE A 164 8.38 -5.05 4.33
C ILE A 164 7.83 -6.47 4.28
N VAL A 165 6.53 -6.65 4.53
CA VAL A 165 5.84 -7.95 4.47
C VAL A 165 4.39 -7.76 4.02
N GLY A 166 3.88 -8.73 3.25
CA GLY A 166 2.47 -8.81 2.85
C GLY A 166 1.78 -10.04 3.43
N THR A 167 0.68 -10.46 2.81
CA THR A 167 -0.14 -11.61 3.21
C THR A 167 0.63 -12.94 3.33
N GLY A 168 1.79 -13.06 2.70
CA GLY A 168 2.68 -14.23 2.81
C GLY A 168 3.40 -14.38 4.15
N SER A 169 3.33 -13.39 5.05
CA SER A 169 3.94 -13.45 6.37
C SER A 169 3.04 -14.16 7.37
N HIS A 170 3.65 -14.93 8.27
CA HIS A 170 2.93 -15.64 9.32
C HIS A 170 3.46 -15.24 10.70
N GLY A 171 2.52 -14.96 11.60
CA GLY A 171 2.80 -14.54 12.97
C GLY A 171 3.40 -13.13 13.08
N PRO A 172 3.57 -12.63 14.31
CA PRO A 172 4.00 -11.27 14.56
C PRO A 172 5.42 -11.00 14.05
N LEU A 173 5.69 -9.75 13.72
CA LEU A 173 7.06 -9.31 13.43
C LEU A 173 7.93 -9.48 14.67
N THR A 174 9.15 -9.95 14.47
CA THR A 174 10.13 -10.18 15.55
C THR A 174 11.50 -9.59 15.22
N GLY A 175 12.35 -9.42 16.24
CA GLY A 175 13.73 -8.96 16.10
C GLY A 175 13.86 -7.64 15.33
N ALA A 176 14.79 -7.57 14.41
CA ALA A 176 15.13 -6.35 13.68
C ALA A 176 13.96 -5.73 12.92
N LEU A 177 13.01 -6.53 12.40
CA LEU A 177 11.83 -6.00 11.72
C LEU A 177 10.86 -5.35 12.72
N ALA A 178 10.59 -6.02 13.85
CA ALA A 178 9.75 -5.46 14.91
C ALA A 178 10.33 -4.13 15.42
N GLU A 179 11.62 -4.09 15.74
CA GLU A 179 12.32 -2.87 16.16
C GLU A 179 12.24 -1.75 15.11
N SER A 180 12.35 -2.10 13.84
CA SER A 180 12.24 -1.13 12.73
C SER A 180 10.84 -0.53 12.66
N VAL A 181 9.80 -1.38 12.71
CA VAL A 181 8.40 -0.94 12.68
C VAL A 181 8.05 -0.06 13.88
N GLU A 182 8.47 -0.44 15.08
CA GLU A 182 8.28 0.38 16.28
C GLU A 182 8.97 1.73 16.16
N LEU A 183 10.18 1.77 15.59
CA LEU A 183 10.91 3.00 15.36
C LEU A 183 10.19 3.89 14.34
N LEU A 184 9.73 3.33 13.23
CA LEU A 184 8.97 4.06 12.20
C LEU A 184 7.68 4.64 12.76
N ASN A 185 6.93 3.88 13.56
CA ASN A 185 5.71 4.38 14.20
C ASN A 185 6.01 5.57 15.13
N ARG A 186 7.09 5.51 15.90
CA ARG A 186 7.52 6.66 16.75
C ARG A 186 7.89 7.87 15.91
N LEU A 187 8.63 7.68 14.82
CA LEU A 187 9.03 8.78 13.94
C LEU A 187 7.84 9.41 13.22
N SER A 188 6.88 8.59 12.77
CA SER A 188 5.65 9.09 12.16
C SER A 188 4.80 9.90 13.14
N ALA A 189 4.80 9.54 14.43
CA ALA A 189 4.13 10.32 15.47
C ALA A 189 4.82 11.68 15.72
N ILE A 190 6.15 11.77 15.59
CA ILE A 190 6.91 13.01 15.78
C ILE A 190 6.81 13.92 14.56
N LYS A 191 6.94 13.35 13.36
CA LYS A 191 6.83 14.05 12.08
C LYS A 191 5.90 13.28 11.17
N PRO A 192 4.60 13.59 11.20
CA PRO A 192 3.60 12.92 10.35
C PRO A 192 3.93 13.06 8.86
N ARG A 193 3.70 11.98 8.14
CA ARG A 193 3.87 11.88 6.68
C ARG A 193 2.99 10.77 6.14
N PRO A 194 2.66 10.78 4.83
CA PRO A 194 2.02 9.64 4.19
C PRO A 194 2.87 8.37 4.33
N VAL A 195 2.23 7.29 4.76
CA VAL A 195 2.77 5.94 4.80
C VAL A 195 1.86 5.07 3.94
N ILE A 196 2.36 4.68 2.78
CA ILE A 196 1.61 3.88 1.80
C ILE A 196 1.98 2.42 2.00
N ALA A 197 1.06 1.63 2.52
CA ALA A 197 1.24 0.20 2.69
C ALA A 197 0.82 -0.55 1.42
N ILE A 198 1.68 -1.46 0.97
CA ILE A 198 1.41 -2.34 -0.16
C ILE A 198 0.72 -3.59 0.38
N ASP A 199 -0.44 -3.89 -0.15
CA ASP A 199 -1.31 -5.00 0.17
C ASP A 199 -1.87 -4.93 1.60
N VAL A 200 -1.06 -5.07 2.62
CA VAL A 200 -1.42 -4.93 4.03
C VAL A 200 -0.34 -4.19 4.80
N PRO A 201 -0.67 -3.42 5.85
CA PRO A 201 0.34 -2.86 6.74
C PRO A 201 1.24 -3.95 7.32
N SER A 202 2.54 -3.75 7.25
CA SER A 202 3.52 -4.75 7.71
C SER A 202 3.35 -5.06 9.19
N GLY A 203 3.16 -6.33 9.50
CA GLY A 203 2.86 -6.84 10.84
C GLY A 203 1.40 -7.22 11.05
N LEU A 204 0.51 -6.89 10.14
CA LEU A 204 -0.86 -7.37 10.13
C LEU A 204 -0.90 -8.79 9.55
N THR A 205 -1.15 -9.79 10.40
CA THR A 205 -0.97 -11.21 10.03
C THR A 205 -2.15 -12.11 10.36
N ASP A 206 -3.12 -11.62 11.14
CA ASP A 206 -4.25 -12.41 11.61
C ASP A 206 -5.54 -11.98 10.91
N ASP A 207 -6.25 -12.93 10.29
CA ASP A 207 -7.46 -12.71 9.50
C ASP A 207 -8.64 -12.12 10.31
N ASP A 208 -8.63 -12.34 11.62
CA ASP A 208 -9.64 -11.81 12.54
C ASP A 208 -9.37 -10.37 13.02
N GLY A 209 -8.30 -9.75 12.50
CA GLY A 209 -7.92 -8.40 12.88
C GLY A 209 -7.22 -8.30 14.23
N ALA A 210 -6.79 -9.40 14.83
CA ALA A 210 -6.05 -9.39 16.09
C ALA A 210 -4.68 -8.72 15.95
N ILE A 211 -4.27 -7.99 16.98
CA ILE A 211 -2.95 -7.36 17.06
C ILE A 211 -2.06 -8.25 17.94
N THR A 212 -1.18 -9.00 17.30
CA THR A 212 -0.28 -9.96 17.99
C THR A 212 1.14 -9.44 18.12
N GLY A 213 1.47 -8.32 17.46
CA GLY A 213 2.80 -7.70 17.48
C GLY A 213 2.78 -6.27 16.93
N PRO A 214 3.96 -5.65 16.70
CA PRO A 214 4.02 -4.34 16.11
C PRO A 214 3.56 -4.37 14.65
N ILE A 215 2.64 -3.46 14.32
CA ILE A 215 2.12 -3.22 12.98
C ILE A 215 2.55 -1.80 12.55
N LEU A 216 3.06 -1.64 11.34
CA LEU A 216 3.36 -0.31 10.82
C LEU A 216 2.05 0.42 10.51
N ARG A 217 1.87 1.57 11.16
CA ARG A 217 0.66 2.37 10.95
C ARG A 217 0.71 3.06 9.59
N ALA A 218 -0.10 2.59 8.67
CA ALA A 218 -0.30 3.22 7.37
C ALA A 218 -1.23 4.43 7.47
N THR A 219 -1.09 5.37 6.56
CA THR A 219 -2.09 6.41 6.28
C THR A 219 -2.99 5.99 5.14
N HIS A 220 -2.46 5.14 4.27
CA HIS A 220 -3.17 4.58 3.14
C HIS A 220 -2.67 3.17 2.83
N THR A 221 -3.59 2.24 2.59
CA THR A 221 -3.28 0.87 2.20
C THR A 221 -3.82 0.61 0.80
N LEU A 222 -2.96 0.11 -0.07
CA LEU A 222 -3.34 -0.36 -1.40
C LEU A 222 -3.57 -1.87 -1.34
N ALA A 223 -4.82 -2.28 -1.13
CA ALA A 223 -5.20 -3.68 -1.15
C ALA A 223 -5.03 -4.25 -2.56
N VAL A 224 -4.19 -5.26 -2.73
CA VAL A 224 -3.88 -5.85 -4.04
C VAL A 224 -4.89 -6.94 -4.37
N GLY A 225 -5.52 -6.85 -5.55
CA GLY A 225 -6.47 -7.82 -6.07
C GLY A 225 -7.79 -7.89 -5.32
N THR A 226 -7.77 -7.97 -4.01
CA THR A 226 -8.97 -8.09 -3.16
C THR A 226 -8.74 -7.45 -1.79
N TYR A 227 -9.82 -7.05 -1.12
CA TYR A 227 -9.76 -6.67 0.29
C TYR A 227 -9.48 -7.90 1.15
N LYS A 228 -8.70 -7.73 2.22
CA LYS A 228 -8.43 -8.76 3.23
C LYS A 228 -9.25 -8.47 4.48
N ARG A 229 -9.79 -9.52 5.13
CA ARG A 229 -10.62 -9.38 6.34
C ARG A 229 -9.93 -8.56 7.42
N ALA A 230 -8.66 -8.82 7.65
CA ALA A 230 -7.84 -8.11 8.62
C ALA A 230 -7.75 -6.60 8.39
N GLN A 231 -7.87 -6.12 7.15
CA GLN A 231 -7.80 -4.69 6.85
C GLN A 231 -9.00 -3.90 7.37
N VAL A 232 -10.15 -4.56 7.54
CA VAL A 232 -11.43 -3.91 7.85
C VAL A 232 -12.01 -4.31 9.21
N LEU A 233 -11.39 -5.26 9.88
CA LEU A 233 -11.81 -5.71 11.21
C LEU A 233 -11.08 -4.96 12.32
N PRO A 234 -11.79 -4.53 13.40
CA PRO A 234 -11.14 -3.99 14.57
C PRO A 234 -10.43 -5.12 15.37
N PRO A 235 -9.33 -4.81 16.06
CA PRO A 235 -8.70 -3.49 16.15
C PRO A 235 -7.75 -3.15 15.00
N ALA A 236 -7.42 -4.08 14.10
CA ALA A 236 -6.40 -3.92 13.05
C ALA A 236 -6.72 -2.80 12.05
N VAL A 237 -8.01 -2.50 11.80
CA VAL A 237 -8.44 -1.39 10.93
C VAL A 237 -7.85 -0.03 11.34
N GLU A 238 -7.46 0.15 12.60
CA GLU A 238 -6.80 1.38 13.05
C GLU A 238 -5.40 1.59 12.45
N PHE A 239 -4.82 0.56 11.86
CA PHE A 239 -3.47 0.59 11.27
C PHE A 239 -3.48 0.74 9.75
N THR A 240 -4.63 0.57 9.09
CA THR A 240 -4.72 0.53 7.61
C THR A 240 -4.83 1.90 6.97
N GLY A 241 -5.30 2.91 7.71
CA GLY A 241 -5.64 4.20 7.12
C GLY A 241 -6.77 4.07 6.09
N ASP A 242 -6.76 4.95 5.09
CA ASP A 242 -7.68 4.83 3.95
C ASP A 242 -7.27 3.63 3.08
N ILE A 243 -8.25 2.86 2.60
CA ILE A 243 -7.98 1.67 1.79
C ILE A 243 -8.46 1.91 0.36
N SER A 244 -7.58 1.68 -0.60
CA SER A 244 -7.93 1.60 -2.03
C SER A 244 -7.62 0.21 -2.56
N LEU A 245 -8.44 -0.25 -3.53
CA LEU A 245 -8.24 -1.53 -4.17
C LEU A 245 -7.48 -1.35 -5.48
N VAL A 246 -6.36 -2.04 -5.62
CA VAL A 246 -5.67 -2.23 -6.88
C VAL A 246 -6.29 -3.43 -7.58
N THR A 247 -7.08 -3.16 -8.62
CA THR A 247 -7.70 -4.23 -9.41
C THR A 247 -6.66 -4.84 -10.32
N MET A 248 -6.53 -6.15 -10.27
CA MET A 248 -5.79 -6.92 -11.25
C MET A 248 -6.78 -7.38 -12.34
N ASP A 249 -6.33 -7.52 -13.58
CA ASP A 249 -7.13 -8.13 -14.65
C ASP A 249 -7.29 -9.64 -14.37
N TRP A 250 -8.09 -9.93 -13.34
CA TRP A 250 -8.63 -11.26 -13.19
C TRP A 250 -9.49 -11.51 -14.41
N ASP A 251 -9.25 -12.58 -15.14
CA ASP A 251 -10.20 -13.01 -16.16
C ASP A 251 -11.62 -12.87 -15.58
N SER A 252 -12.46 -12.13 -16.29
CA SER A 252 -13.82 -11.76 -15.85
C SER A 252 -14.74 -12.96 -15.57
N SER A 253 -14.25 -14.18 -15.75
CA SER A 253 -14.85 -15.45 -15.33
C SER A 253 -14.50 -15.86 -13.89
N GLY A 254 -13.47 -15.27 -13.30
CA GLY A 254 -12.99 -15.54 -11.94
C GLY A 254 -13.51 -14.50 -10.95
N THR A 255 -14.78 -14.44 -10.83
CA THR A 255 -15.60 -13.99 -9.71
C THR A 255 -14.84 -13.64 -8.44
N GLY A 256 -14.59 -12.35 -8.24
CA GLY A 256 -14.66 -11.77 -6.91
C GLY A 256 -16.10 -11.75 -6.38
N ARG A 257 -16.98 -12.53 -6.96
CA ARG A 257 -18.28 -12.87 -6.41
C ARG A 257 -18.13 -14.15 -5.60
N ALA A 258 -18.28 -14.04 -4.29
CA ALA A 258 -18.83 -15.13 -3.53
C ALA A 258 -20.22 -15.44 -4.11
N GLN A 259 -20.26 -16.25 -5.17
CA GLN A 259 -21.50 -16.90 -5.56
C GLN A 259 -21.72 -18.06 -4.58
N GLY A 260 -22.42 -17.75 -3.48
CA GLY A 260 -23.42 -18.71 -3.03
C GLY A 260 -24.42 -18.87 -4.18
N ASP A 261 -24.70 -20.09 -4.57
CA ASP A 261 -25.50 -20.50 -5.74
C ASP A 261 -26.94 -19.95 -5.73
N ASP A 262 -27.34 -19.16 -4.74
CA ASP A 262 -28.70 -18.68 -4.45
C ASP A 262 -28.76 -17.19 -4.02
N GLY A 263 -27.67 -16.44 -4.08
CA GLY A 263 -27.67 -15.01 -3.72
C GLY A 263 -27.87 -14.74 -2.22
N VAL A 264 -27.74 -15.76 -1.38
CA VAL A 264 -27.79 -15.62 0.08
C VAL A 264 -26.38 -15.32 0.57
N ILE A 265 -26.22 -14.16 1.23
CA ILE A 265 -25.00 -13.79 1.93
C ILE A 265 -24.85 -14.76 3.10
N GLY A 266 -23.76 -15.53 3.16
CA GLY A 266 -23.43 -16.39 4.28
C GLY A 266 -23.19 -15.57 5.56
N ALA A 267 -23.49 -16.17 6.72
CA ALA A 267 -23.32 -15.48 8.02
C ALA A 267 -21.85 -15.11 8.31
N ASP A 268 -20.91 -15.77 7.64
CA ASP A 268 -19.46 -15.57 7.81
C ASP A 268 -18.83 -14.69 6.72
N ASP A 269 -19.64 -14.20 5.76
CA ASP A 269 -19.13 -13.35 4.70
C ASP A 269 -18.98 -11.91 5.18
N LEU A 270 -17.80 -11.34 4.94
CA LEU A 270 -17.51 -9.94 5.22
C LEU A 270 -17.45 -9.16 3.90
N TYR A 271 -18.24 -8.12 3.81
CA TYR A 271 -18.30 -7.25 2.63
C TYR A 271 -17.83 -5.85 2.97
N VAL A 272 -17.13 -5.24 2.02
CA VAL A 272 -16.67 -3.86 2.12
C VAL A 272 -17.57 -2.97 1.30
N VAL A 273 -18.09 -1.92 1.92
CA VAL A 273 -18.81 -0.84 1.25
C VAL A 273 -17.78 0.25 0.95
N ASP A 274 -17.31 0.31 -0.29
CA ASP A 274 -16.13 1.11 -0.67
C ASP A 274 -16.46 2.53 -1.16
N ASN A 275 -17.73 2.91 -1.17
CA ASN A 275 -18.10 4.29 -1.53
C ASN A 275 -19.14 4.90 -0.59
N ALA A 276 -19.04 6.23 -0.44
CA ALA A 276 -19.91 7.00 0.46
C ALA A 276 -21.40 6.96 0.08
N PHE A 277 -21.72 6.68 -1.18
CA PHE A 277 -23.11 6.58 -1.65
C PHE A 277 -23.72 5.27 -1.16
N SER A 278 -23.04 4.15 -1.40
CA SER A 278 -23.48 2.83 -0.92
C SER A 278 -23.55 2.77 0.62
N ALA A 279 -22.60 3.41 1.31
CA ALA A 279 -22.62 3.48 2.76
C ALA A 279 -23.87 4.20 3.28
N ARG A 280 -24.33 5.26 2.62
CA ARG A 280 -25.56 6.00 3.02
C ARG A 280 -26.83 5.20 2.78
N GLU A 281 -26.84 4.29 1.82
CA GLU A 281 -27.97 3.41 1.58
C GLU A 281 -28.07 2.28 2.63
N VAL A 282 -26.91 1.81 3.12
CA VAL A 282 -26.84 0.74 4.12
C VAL A 282 -26.97 1.29 5.54
N VAL A 283 -26.38 2.45 5.82
CA VAL A 283 -26.41 3.08 7.13
C VAL A 283 -27.33 4.29 7.06
N PRO A 284 -28.57 4.21 7.58
CA PRO A 284 -29.49 5.33 7.58
C PRO A 284 -28.90 6.54 8.30
N VAL A 285 -28.94 7.71 7.66
CA VAL A 285 -28.55 8.95 8.31
C VAL A 285 -29.55 9.24 9.43
N PRO A 286 -29.12 9.38 10.69
CA PRO A 286 -30.02 9.64 11.79
C PRO A 286 -30.79 10.95 11.60
N ALA A 287 -32.12 10.90 11.76
CA ALA A 287 -32.93 12.13 11.86
C ALA A 287 -32.75 12.78 13.22
N PHE A 288 -33.00 14.09 13.30
CA PHE A 288 -32.91 14.83 14.58
C PHE A 288 -33.84 14.27 15.67
N SER A 289 -34.94 13.64 15.24
CA SER A 289 -35.94 13.00 16.11
C SER A 289 -35.60 11.58 16.52
N ASP A 290 -34.56 10.98 15.99
CA ASP A 290 -34.26 9.60 16.27
C ASP A 290 -33.62 9.43 17.64
N ASP A 291 -34.18 8.52 18.42
CA ASP A 291 -33.53 8.06 19.63
C ASP A 291 -32.61 6.88 19.39
N LYS A 292 -31.90 6.44 20.43
CA LYS A 292 -30.93 5.32 20.32
C LYS A 292 -31.57 3.98 19.91
N TYR A 293 -32.89 3.82 20.06
CA TYR A 293 -33.61 2.59 19.73
C TYR A 293 -34.16 2.65 18.31
N ALA A 294 -34.50 3.82 17.79
CA ALA A 294 -34.93 4.00 16.40
C ALA A 294 -33.82 3.65 15.39
N ARG A 295 -32.55 3.72 15.80
CA ARG A 295 -31.38 3.40 14.98
C ARG A 295 -31.01 1.93 14.99
N GLY A 296 -31.72 1.11 15.74
CA GLY A 296 -31.40 -0.30 15.92
C GLY A 296 -30.36 -0.54 17.03
N VAL A 297 -30.31 -1.77 17.51
CA VAL A 297 -29.34 -2.21 18.52
C VAL A 297 -28.44 -3.23 17.85
N VAL A 298 -27.15 -2.92 17.76
CA VAL A 298 -26.15 -3.92 17.37
C VAL A 298 -25.77 -4.66 18.65
N GLY A 299 -26.15 -5.95 18.72
CA GLY A 299 -25.64 -6.86 19.74
C GLY A 299 -24.21 -7.27 19.38
N LEU A 300 -23.28 -7.07 20.30
CA LEU A 300 -21.93 -7.62 20.25
C LEU A 300 -21.94 -9.00 20.89
#